data_03fb29738b816d2f3cbd560d96f88c85
#
_entry.id   03fb29738b816d2f3cbd560d96f88c85
#
_cell.length_a   1.000
_cell.length_b   1.000
_cell.length_c   1.000
_cell.angle_alpha   90.00
_cell.angle_beta   90.00
_cell.angle_gamma   90.00
#
_symmetry.space_group_name_H-M   'P 1'
#
loop_
_entity.id
_entity.type
_entity.pdbx_description
1 polymer ?
#
loop_
_entity_poly.entity_id
_entity_poly.type
_entity_poly.pdbx_seq_one_letter_code
_entity_poly.pdbx_strand_id
1 'polypeptide(L)'
;MTAALIVLAILLAVVLLALGLFLFVCRRGPTPDFTKPAVIAKWGRAEQTKEILAGITLMQDAEDIFLPSYDGLRLHGQLLQQPGAKGTLLLFHGYRSSWAADFSIVLPYYYSLGYNLLAVDERAHGQSEGAYIT
;
A
#
# COMPACT_ATOMS: atom_id res chain seq x y z
N MET A 1 33.26 -37.65 5.40
CA MET A 1 33.51 -36.22 5.60
C MET A 1 33.07 -35.39 4.39
N THR A 2 33.51 -35.69 3.16
CA THR A 2 33.19 -34.93 1.94
C THR A 2 31.71 -34.86 1.61
N ALA A 3 30.94 -35.97 1.67
CA ALA A 3 29.50 -35.98 1.36
C ALA A 3 28.71 -35.12 2.36
N ALA A 4 29.01 -35.15 3.64
CA ALA A 4 28.35 -34.33 4.65
C ALA A 4 28.60 -32.83 4.41
N LEU A 5 29.82 -32.45 4.00
CA LEU A 5 30.15 -31.06 3.66
C LEU A 5 29.44 -30.59 2.42
N ILE A 6 29.28 -31.46 1.42
CA ILE A 6 28.51 -31.14 0.20
C ILE A 6 27.03 -30.90 0.54
N VAL A 7 26.43 -31.78 1.33
CA VAL A 7 25.03 -31.62 1.77
C VAL A 7 24.85 -30.33 2.55
N LEU A 8 25.75 -30.02 3.48
CA LEU A 8 25.70 -28.77 4.26
C LEU A 8 25.80 -27.53 3.35
N ALA A 9 26.71 -27.55 2.36
CA ALA A 9 26.87 -26.47 1.42
C ALA A 9 25.62 -26.24 0.57
N ILE A 10 24.97 -27.33 0.12
CA ILE A 10 23.70 -27.25 -0.64
C ILE A 10 22.59 -26.65 0.23
N LEU A 11 22.46 -27.12 1.47
CA LEU A 11 21.45 -26.58 2.41
C LEU A 11 21.67 -25.08 2.66
N LEU A 12 22.91 -24.68 2.90
CA LEU A 12 23.25 -23.27 3.07
C LEU A 12 22.92 -22.45 1.83
N ALA A 13 23.24 -22.94 0.64
CA ALA A 13 22.92 -22.26 -0.62
C ALA A 13 21.40 -22.07 -0.80
N VAL A 14 20.60 -23.10 -0.48
CA VAL A 14 19.12 -23.04 -0.53
C VAL A 14 18.60 -22.00 0.45
N VAL A 15 19.11 -21.96 1.69
CA VAL A 15 18.70 -20.98 2.69
C VAL A 15 19.05 -19.56 2.25
N LEU A 16 20.27 -19.34 1.74
CA LEU A 16 20.68 -18.02 1.25
C LEU A 16 19.86 -17.56 0.04
N LEU A 17 19.54 -18.48 -0.87
CA LEU A 17 18.67 -18.18 -2.01
C LEU A 17 17.25 -17.82 -1.54
N ALA A 18 16.68 -18.59 -0.62
CA ALA A 18 15.35 -18.32 -0.07
C ALA A 18 15.31 -16.96 0.67
N LEU A 19 16.33 -16.68 1.48
CA LEU A 19 16.47 -15.39 2.16
C LEU A 19 16.62 -14.24 1.17
N GLY A 20 17.45 -14.40 0.15
CA GLY A 20 17.64 -13.40 -0.90
C GLY A 20 16.34 -13.10 -1.65
N LEU A 21 15.59 -14.16 -2.01
CA LEU A 21 14.27 -14.02 -2.65
C LEU A 21 13.26 -13.33 -1.73
N PHE A 22 13.20 -13.73 -0.45
CA PHE A 22 12.33 -13.10 0.54
C PHE A 22 12.62 -11.59 0.67
N LEU A 23 13.90 -11.23 0.87
CA LEU A 23 14.30 -9.83 0.99
C LEU A 23 13.99 -9.04 -0.30
N PHE A 24 14.19 -9.63 -1.46
CA PHE A 24 13.85 -8.99 -2.74
C PHE A 24 12.35 -8.75 -2.88
N VAL A 25 11.53 -9.75 -2.55
CA VAL A 25 10.07 -9.67 -2.64
C VAL A 25 9.51 -8.69 -1.62
N CYS A 26 9.96 -8.74 -0.36
CA CYS A 26 9.42 -7.91 0.71
C CYS A 26 10.02 -6.49 0.75
N ARG A 27 11.02 -6.18 -0.08
CA ARG A 27 11.62 -4.85 -0.10
C ARG A 27 10.61 -3.80 -0.57
N ARG A 28 10.65 -2.63 0.10
CA ARG A 28 9.89 -1.44 -0.32
C ARG A 28 10.06 -1.16 -1.82
N GLY A 29 8.95 -1.05 -2.51
CA GLY A 29 8.89 -0.66 -3.92
C GLY A 29 8.54 0.81 -4.13
N PRO A 30 8.65 1.34 -5.35
CA PRO A 30 8.14 2.66 -5.68
C PRO A 30 6.61 2.65 -5.62
N THR A 31 6.02 3.72 -5.09
CA THR A 31 4.56 3.94 -5.12
C THR A 31 4.17 4.56 -6.46
N PRO A 32 3.31 3.92 -7.25
CA PRO A 32 2.84 4.47 -8.52
C PRO A 32 2.01 5.74 -8.31
N ASP A 33 2.24 6.75 -9.15
CA ASP A 33 1.49 8.01 -9.12
C ASP A 33 0.23 7.91 -9.98
N PHE A 34 -0.88 7.52 -9.37
CA PHE A 34 -2.19 7.39 -10.03
C PHE A 34 -2.86 8.72 -10.36
N THR A 35 -2.27 9.88 -10.06
CA THR A 35 -2.75 11.16 -10.59
C THR A 35 -2.47 11.30 -12.09
N LYS A 36 -1.59 10.46 -12.63
CA LYS A 36 -1.18 10.47 -14.04
C LYS A 36 -1.95 9.45 -14.88
N PRO A 37 -2.75 9.87 -15.87
CA PRO A 37 -3.48 8.94 -16.74
C PRO A 37 -2.62 7.87 -17.42
N ALA A 38 -1.35 8.20 -17.75
CA ALA A 38 -0.41 7.25 -18.31
C ALA A 38 -0.06 6.09 -17.35
N VAL A 39 -0.02 6.36 -16.03
CA VAL A 39 0.17 5.33 -15.01
C VAL A 39 -1.06 4.45 -14.91
N ILE A 40 -2.26 5.05 -14.88
CA ILE A 40 -3.55 4.33 -14.87
C ILE A 40 -3.65 3.38 -16.07
N ALA A 41 -3.32 3.88 -17.27
CA ALA A 41 -3.33 3.08 -18.49
C ALA A 41 -2.33 1.92 -18.44
N LYS A 42 -1.11 2.14 -17.92
CA LYS A 42 -0.09 1.09 -17.75
C LYS A 42 -0.55 -0.04 -16.83
N TRP A 43 -1.44 0.26 -15.89
CA TRP A 43 -2.04 -0.75 -14.99
C TRP A 43 -3.29 -1.41 -15.59
N GLY A 44 -3.56 -1.21 -16.89
CA GLY A 44 -4.69 -1.81 -17.60
C GLY A 44 -6.05 -1.21 -17.22
N ARG A 45 -6.07 0.00 -16.66
CA ARG A 45 -7.29 0.66 -16.16
C ARG A 45 -7.65 1.94 -16.94
N ALA A 46 -7.23 2.05 -18.19
CA ALA A 46 -7.46 3.24 -19.00
C ALA A 46 -8.96 3.64 -19.11
N GLU A 47 -9.86 2.65 -19.19
CA GLU A 47 -11.30 2.87 -19.26
C GLU A 47 -11.90 3.43 -17.95
N GLN A 48 -11.22 3.22 -16.83
CA GLN A 48 -11.63 3.66 -15.49
C GLN A 48 -10.94 4.97 -15.05
N THR A 49 -10.23 5.63 -15.96
CA THR A 49 -9.42 6.81 -15.62
C THR A 49 -10.26 7.91 -14.96
N LYS A 50 -11.48 8.16 -15.44
CA LYS A 50 -12.37 9.20 -14.90
C LYS A 50 -12.78 8.91 -13.47
N GLU A 51 -13.17 7.67 -13.19
CA GLU A 51 -13.61 7.19 -11.87
C GLU A 51 -12.43 7.21 -10.88
N ILE A 52 -11.26 6.76 -11.30
CA ILE A 52 -10.04 6.79 -10.51
C ILE A 52 -9.66 8.23 -10.13
N LEU A 53 -9.65 9.14 -11.10
CA LEU A 53 -9.33 10.55 -10.84
C LEU A 53 -10.39 11.22 -9.96
N ALA A 54 -11.67 10.87 -10.08
CA ALA A 54 -12.71 11.37 -9.19
C ALA A 54 -12.47 10.97 -7.72
N GLY A 55 -12.09 9.73 -7.46
CA GLY A 55 -11.74 9.27 -6.12
C GLY A 55 -10.47 9.93 -5.58
N ILE A 56 -9.45 10.12 -6.42
CA ILE A 56 -8.23 10.84 -6.04
C ILE A 56 -8.56 12.30 -5.71
N THR A 57 -9.38 12.96 -6.52
CA THR A 57 -9.81 14.34 -6.27
C THR A 57 -10.59 14.46 -4.97
N LEU A 58 -11.46 13.50 -4.65
CA LEU A 58 -12.18 13.46 -3.37
C LEU A 58 -11.21 13.46 -2.18
N MET A 59 -10.11 12.73 -2.26
CA MET A 59 -9.12 12.63 -1.18
C MET A 59 -8.15 13.82 -1.09
N GLN A 60 -8.23 14.82 -1.98
CA GLN A 60 -7.38 16.02 -1.89
C GLN A 60 -7.67 16.86 -0.64
N ASP A 61 -8.88 16.78 -0.09
CA ASP A 61 -9.28 17.48 1.13
C ASP A 61 -9.04 16.62 2.40
N ALA A 62 -8.43 15.44 2.27
CA ALA A 62 -8.11 14.58 3.39
C ALA A 62 -6.91 15.12 4.18
N GLU A 63 -6.98 14.97 5.50
CA GLU A 63 -5.90 15.32 6.42
C GLU A 63 -4.88 14.17 6.48
N ASP A 64 -3.59 14.49 6.35
CA ASP A 64 -2.51 13.53 6.59
C ASP A 64 -2.36 13.29 8.10
N ILE A 65 -2.49 12.04 8.52
CA ILE A 65 -2.29 11.62 9.91
C ILE A 65 -1.10 10.69 10.02
N PHE A 66 -0.37 10.81 11.13
CA PHE A 66 0.80 9.98 11.42
C PHE A 66 0.68 9.36 12.81
N LEU A 67 0.96 8.07 12.90
CA LEU A 67 0.93 7.30 14.14
C LEU A 67 2.21 6.48 14.28
N PRO A 68 2.77 6.36 15.51
CA PRO A 68 3.86 5.43 15.74
C PRO A 68 3.33 3.99 15.77
N SER A 69 4.02 3.08 15.11
CA SER A 69 3.78 1.65 15.27
C SER A 69 4.42 1.13 16.56
N TYR A 70 4.13 -0.11 16.94
CA TYR A 70 4.67 -0.73 18.15
C TYR A 70 6.22 -0.82 18.19
N ASP A 71 6.87 -0.82 17.03
CA ASP A 71 8.32 -0.84 16.86
C ASP A 71 8.93 0.52 16.51
N GLY A 72 8.14 1.60 16.66
CA GLY A 72 8.58 2.98 16.54
C GLY A 72 8.63 3.55 15.12
N LEU A 73 8.22 2.80 14.08
CA LEU A 73 8.08 3.35 12.73
C LEU A 73 6.90 4.31 12.67
N ARG A 74 7.06 5.41 11.95
CA ARG A 74 5.98 6.35 11.69
C ARG A 74 5.12 5.84 10.53
N LEU A 75 3.86 5.52 10.84
CA LEU A 75 2.85 5.12 9.87
C LEU A 75 2.01 6.31 9.46
N HIS A 76 1.60 6.34 8.20
CA HIS A 76 0.84 7.39 7.57
C HIS A 76 -0.54 6.91 7.15
N GLY A 77 -1.51 7.81 7.15
CA GLY A 77 -2.82 7.63 6.54
C GLY A 77 -3.44 8.98 6.19
N GLN A 78 -4.42 8.95 5.30
CA GLN A 78 -5.19 10.11 4.89
C GLN A 78 -6.62 9.97 5.38
N LEU A 79 -7.07 10.91 6.23
CA LEU A 79 -8.39 10.92 6.84
C LEU A 79 -9.28 11.97 6.17
N LEU A 80 -10.29 11.55 5.44
CA LEU A 80 -11.35 12.41 4.94
C LEU A 80 -12.57 12.32 5.85
N GLN A 81 -12.91 13.42 6.50
CA GLN A 81 -14.04 13.52 7.42
C GLN A 81 -15.24 14.19 6.75
N GLN A 82 -16.42 13.88 7.26
CA GLN A 82 -17.66 14.59 6.91
C GLN A 82 -18.54 14.82 8.14
N PRO A 83 -19.32 15.93 8.18
CA PRO A 83 -20.21 16.22 9.30
C PRO A 83 -21.27 15.13 9.48
N GLY A 84 -21.48 14.69 10.73
CA GLY A 84 -22.51 13.69 11.05
C GLY A 84 -22.21 12.29 10.53
N ALA A 85 -20.94 11.97 10.28
CA ALA A 85 -20.55 10.65 9.78
C ALA A 85 -21.07 9.51 10.66
N LYS A 86 -21.50 8.42 10.03
CA LYS A 86 -21.98 7.19 10.70
C LYS A 86 -20.86 6.38 11.33
N GLY A 87 -19.63 6.64 10.94
CA GLY A 87 -18.42 5.94 11.39
C GLY A 87 -17.26 6.21 10.43
N THR A 88 -16.14 5.49 10.61
CA THR A 88 -14.95 5.60 9.76
C THR A 88 -14.66 4.25 9.12
N LEU A 89 -14.52 4.24 7.79
CA LEU A 89 -14.03 3.08 7.05
C LEU A 89 -12.51 3.13 6.99
N LEU A 90 -11.88 2.05 7.44
CA LEU A 90 -10.44 1.84 7.34
C LEU A 90 -10.15 1.08 6.04
N LEU A 91 -9.29 1.63 5.20
CA LEU A 91 -8.98 1.15 3.86
C LEU A 91 -7.52 0.72 3.81
N PHE A 92 -7.27 -0.59 3.87
CA PHE A 92 -5.94 -1.20 3.78
C PHE A 92 -5.74 -1.77 2.39
N HIS A 93 -4.76 -1.24 1.67
CA HIS A 93 -4.46 -1.67 0.29
C HIS A 93 -3.69 -2.99 0.25
N GLY A 94 -3.65 -3.63 -0.92
CA GLY A 94 -2.95 -4.89 -1.12
C GLY A 94 -1.42 -4.75 -1.21
N TYR A 95 -0.77 -5.90 -1.28
CA TYR A 95 0.67 -6.03 -1.44
C TYR A 95 1.19 -5.20 -2.63
N ARG A 96 2.20 -4.35 -2.39
CA ARG A 96 2.82 -3.46 -3.39
C ARG A 96 1.82 -2.55 -4.12
N SER A 97 0.71 -2.23 -3.48
CA SER A 97 -0.33 -1.36 -4.02
C SER A 97 -0.36 0.00 -3.30
N SER A 98 -1.46 0.72 -3.43
CA SER A 98 -1.77 1.95 -2.72
C SER A 98 -3.29 2.09 -2.64
N TRP A 99 -3.78 2.93 -1.72
CA TRP A 99 -5.20 3.22 -1.66
C TRP A 99 -5.75 3.78 -2.99
N ALA A 100 -4.95 4.59 -3.69
CA ALA A 100 -5.35 5.14 -4.99
C ALA A 100 -5.53 4.07 -6.06
N ALA A 101 -4.70 3.00 -6.03
CA ALA A 101 -4.85 1.87 -6.94
C ALA A 101 -6.05 0.99 -6.62
N ASP A 102 -6.29 0.72 -5.33
CA ASP A 102 -7.25 -0.31 -4.93
C ASP A 102 -8.64 0.26 -4.64
N PHE A 103 -8.74 1.50 -4.15
CA PHE A 103 -10.01 2.03 -3.64
C PHE A 103 -10.54 3.27 -4.35
N SER A 104 -9.74 3.99 -5.16
CA SER A 104 -10.15 5.27 -5.74
C SER A 104 -11.54 5.24 -6.42
N ILE A 105 -11.90 4.16 -7.11
CA ILE A 105 -13.18 4.01 -7.78
C ILE A 105 -14.36 3.96 -6.80
N VAL A 106 -14.17 3.33 -5.64
CA VAL A 106 -15.24 3.09 -4.65
C VAL A 106 -15.33 4.15 -3.56
N LEU A 107 -14.30 5.00 -3.40
CA LEU A 107 -14.28 6.06 -2.38
C LEU A 107 -15.49 7.00 -2.46
N PRO A 108 -15.88 7.55 -3.64
CA PRO A 108 -17.05 8.43 -3.73
C PRO A 108 -18.34 7.74 -3.28
N TYR A 109 -18.49 6.45 -3.57
CA TYR A 109 -19.64 5.67 -3.12
C TYR A 109 -19.70 5.58 -1.59
N TYR A 110 -18.63 5.14 -0.94
CA TYR A 110 -18.59 5.02 0.52
C TYR A 110 -18.76 6.37 1.22
N TYR A 111 -18.17 7.42 0.68
CA TYR A 111 -18.35 8.77 1.20
C TYR A 111 -19.81 9.21 1.10
N SER A 112 -20.49 8.94 -0.02
CA SER A 112 -21.92 9.26 -0.20
C SER A 112 -22.86 8.51 0.76
N LEU A 113 -22.41 7.36 1.29
CA LEU A 113 -23.15 6.62 2.31
C LEU A 113 -23.05 7.25 3.71
N GLY A 114 -22.24 8.28 3.89
CA GLY A 114 -22.08 9.01 5.16
C GLY A 114 -20.98 8.45 6.06
N TYR A 115 -19.92 7.88 5.51
CA TYR A 115 -18.75 7.41 6.27
C TYR A 115 -17.56 8.35 6.07
N ASN A 116 -16.81 8.57 7.16
CA ASN A 116 -15.44 9.05 7.02
C ASN A 116 -14.58 7.97 6.33
N LEU A 117 -13.55 8.39 5.63
CA LEU A 117 -12.62 7.49 4.95
C LEU A 117 -11.23 7.66 5.55
N LEU A 118 -10.61 6.59 6.01
CA LEU A 118 -9.22 6.56 6.43
C LEU A 118 -8.45 5.59 5.53
N ALA A 119 -7.74 6.16 4.56
CA ALA A 119 -6.88 5.43 3.65
C ALA A 119 -5.48 5.31 4.28
N VAL A 120 -5.05 4.07 4.55
CA VAL A 120 -3.80 3.78 5.27
C VAL A 120 -2.71 3.45 4.27
N ASP A 121 -1.55 4.07 4.43
CA ASP A 121 -0.31 3.59 3.85
C ASP A 121 0.27 2.51 4.77
N GLU A 122 0.23 1.27 4.35
CA GLU A 122 0.81 0.18 5.13
C GLU A 122 2.33 0.34 5.26
N ARG A 123 2.93 -0.39 6.19
CA ARG A 123 4.39 -0.41 6.39
C ARG A 123 5.13 -0.60 5.07
N ALA A 124 6.17 0.20 4.85
CA ALA A 124 6.98 0.23 3.62
C ALA A 124 6.22 0.63 2.35
N HIS A 125 5.06 1.31 2.50
CA HIS A 125 4.31 1.89 1.38
C HIS A 125 4.09 3.40 1.58
N GLY A 126 3.79 4.12 0.50
CA GLY A 126 3.46 5.54 0.52
C GLY A 126 4.40 6.40 1.38
N GLN A 127 3.84 7.12 2.34
CA GLN A 127 4.58 7.94 3.31
C GLN A 127 4.89 7.20 4.62
N SER A 128 4.39 5.97 4.80
CA SER A 128 4.77 5.14 5.95
C SER A 128 6.23 4.71 5.89
N GLU A 129 6.87 4.67 7.05
CA GLU A 129 8.25 4.19 7.18
C GLU A 129 8.34 2.68 7.03
N GLY A 130 9.57 2.20 6.90
CA GLY A 130 9.91 0.79 6.75
C GLY A 130 10.67 0.52 5.46
N ALA A 131 11.62 -0.41 5.54
CA ALA A 131 12.41 -0.88 4.39
C ALA A 131 11.79 -2.13 3.74
N TYR A 132 11.01 -2.87 4.51
CA TYR A 132 10.40 -4.13 4.11
C TYR A 132 8.92 -4.18 4.47
N ILE A 133 8.16 -4.82 3.60
CA ILE A 133 6.74 -5.13 3.80
C ILE A 133 6.64 -6.28 4.79
N THR A 134 6.04 -6.03 5.96
CA THR A 134 5.90 -7.01 7.06
C THR A 134 4.52 -6.88 7.70
#